data_d58f297707f6790672e5fe245627dce3
#
_entry.id   d58f297707f6790672e5fe245627dce3
#
_cell.length_a   1.000
_cell.length_b   1.000
_cell.length_c   1.000
_cell.angle_alpha   90.00
_cell.angle_beta   90.00
_cell.angle_gamma   90.00
#
_symmetry.space_group_name_H-M   'P 1'
#
loop_
_entity.id
_entity.type
_entity.pdbx_description
1 polymer ?
#
loop_
_entity_poly.entity_id
_entity_poly.type
_entity_poly.pdbx_seq_one_letter_code
_entity_poly.pdbx_strand_id
1 'polypeptide(L)'
;GLVAGWSDPNQIRINGQMLENLLVSLTQFNQLQHVTLLQGPKAYGAMVGPMRVPARENQPRVEHPNFYWVQEDFLRDHAKHQDYSITILRPQMIVGPNHGVVMNLPPVVGVYAALRHAEGLPLSFPGGVDRAMEAVDVRLVGDACLWAAVNKCAEGETYNLTNGEVFSWRDMWPAIALALDVPLGEDEPLSVAEYVMQREDLWQSIVARHDLEANTLHQ
;
A
#
# COMPACT_ATOMS: atom_id res chain seq x y z
N GLY A 1 -9.10 -1.28 13.91
CA GLY A 1 -7.84 -1.87 13.78
C GLY A 1 -6.64 -1.05 13.38
N LEU A 2 -6.76 0.08 12.66
CA LEU A 2 -5.60 0.87 12.18
C LEU A 2 -5.02 1.85 13.22
N VAL A 3 -5.59 1.92 14.40
CA VAL A 3 -5.19 2.84 15.46
C VAL A 3 -3.98 2.35 16.26
N ALA A 4 -3.72 1.04 16.24
CA ALA A 4 -2.54 0.48 16.89
C ALA A 4 -1.34 0.53 15.96
N GLY A 5 -0.23 1.08 16.43
CA GLY A 5 1.01 1.18 15.65
C GLY A 5 1.55 -0.19 15.20
N TRP A 6 2.34 -0.20 14.14
CA TRP A 6 2.97 -1.42 13.56
C TRP A 6 3.83 -2.20 14.55
N SER A 7 4.32 -1.53 15.58
CA SER A 7 5.11 -2.12 16.67
C SER A 7 4.26 -2.60 17.87
N ASP A 8 2.93 -2.49 17.78
CA ASP A 8 2.04 -2.99 18.83
C ASP A 8 2.13 -4.52 18.94
N PRO A 9 2.51 -5.07 20.12
CA PRO A 9 2.63 -6.51 20.32
C PRO A 9 1.35 -7.29 19.99
N ASN A 10 0.16 -6.71 20.20
CA ASN A 10 -1.10 -7.34 19.84
C ASN A 10 -1.30 -7.42 18.34
N GLN A 11 -0.95 -6.38 17.59
CA GLN A 11 -0.99 -6.40 16.13
C GLN A 11 -0.05 -7.48 15.60
N ILE A 12 1.17 -7.55 16.12
CA ILE A 12 2.16 -8.56 15.71
C ILE A 12 1.63 -9.96 15.96
N ARG A 13 1.13 -10.22 17.18
CA ARG A 13 0.57 -11.52 17.56
C ARG A 13 -0.64 -11.90 16.70
N ILE A 14 -1.59 -11.00 16.52
CA ILE A 14 -2.84 -11.26 15.77
C ILE A 14 -2.52 -11.56 14.30
N ASN A 15 -1.67 -10.75 13.65
CA ASN A 15 -1.32 -10.96 12.25
C ASN A 15 -0.51 -12.25 12.04
N GLY A 16 0.37 -12.62 12.97
CA GLY A 16 1.04 -13.92 12.96
C GLY A 16 0.05 -15.06 13.07
N GLN A 17 -0.84 -15.02 14.07
CA GLN A 17 -1.85 -16.06 14.31
C GLN A 17 -2.84 -16.22 13.15
N MET A 18 -3.20 -15.12 12.45
CA MET A 18 -4.07 -15.21 11.28
C MET A 18 -3.44 -16.03 10.15
N LEU A 19 -2.16 -15.81 9.87
CA LEU A 19 -1.46 -16.59 8.84
C LEU A 19 -1.31 -18.06 9.27
N GLU A 20 -0.92 -18.29 10.52
CA GLU A 20 -0.79 -19.65 11.07
C GLU A 20 -2.12 -20.42 10.96
N ASN A 21 -3.21 -19.87 11.44
CA ASN A 21 -4.54 -20.48 11.39
C ASN A 21 -4.97 -20.81 9.96
N LEU A 22 -4.70 -19.87 9.02
CA LEU A 22 -5.02 -20.06 7.61
C LEU A 22 -4.23 -21.24 7.01
N LEU A 23 -2.92 -21.24 7.18
CA LEU A 23 -2.05 -22.25 6.57
C LEU A 23 -2.25 -23.63 7.19
N VAL A 24 -2.36 -23.74 8.51
CA VAL A 24 -2.66 -25.00 9.20
C VAL A 24 -4.00 -25.59 8.71
N SER A 25 -4.99 -24.73 8.44
CA SER A 25 -6.27 -25.19 7.91
C SER A 25 -6.18 -25.64 6.45
N LEU A 26 -5.47 -24.87 5.59
CA LEU A 26 -5.36 -25.18 4.16
C LEU A 26 -4.54 -26.44 3.88
N THR A 27 -3.48 -26.68 4.65
CA THR A 27 -2.62 -27.86 4.46
C THR A 27 -3.32 -29.18 4.80
N GLN A 28 -4.41 -29.15 5.59
CA GLN A 28 -5.21 -30.37 5.84
C GLN A 28 -5.85 -30.94 4.57
N PHE A 29 -6.02 -30.14 3.53
CA PHE A 29 -6.64 -30.59 2.27
C PHE A 29 -5.64 -31.15 1.25
N ASN A 30 -4.33 -31.10 1.50
CA ASN A 30 -3.27 -31.55 0.59
C ASN A 30 -3.37 -31.03 -0.86
N GLN A 31 -3.93 -29.84 -1.04
CA GLN A 31 -4.13 -29.20 -2.37
C GLN A 31 -3.36 -27.89 -2.50
N LEU A 32 -2.75 -27.41 -1.43
CA LEU A 32 -1.97 -26.18 -1.45
C LEU A 32 -0.67 -26.43 -2.21
N GLN A 33 -0.44 -25.67 -3.28
CA GLN A 33 0.74 -25.80 -4.13
C GLN A 33 1.72 -24.64 -3.98
N HIS A 34 1.20 -23.44 -3.68
CA HIS A 34 2.02 -22.25 -3.56
C HIS A 34 1.41 -21.24 -2.59
N VAL A 35 2.27 -20.49 -1.89
CA VAL A 35 1.88 -19.36 -1.05
C VAL A 35 2.74 -18.15 -1.41
N THR A 36 2.09 -17.08 -1.83
CA THR A 36 2.73 -15.77 -1.97
C THR A 36 2.42 -14.91 -0.75
N LEU A 37 3.44 -14.50 0.00
CA LEU A 37 3.30 -13.57 1.12
C LEU A 37 3.62 -12.16 0.66
N LEU A 38 2.66 -11.24 0.82
CA LEU A 38 2.88 -9.82 0.56
C LEU A 38 3.44 -9.13 1.80
N GLN A 39 4.55 -8.43 1.63
CA GLN A 39 5.16 -7.52 2.60
C GLN A 39 5.22 -6.10 2.01
N GLY A 40 6.25 -5.32 2.32
CA GLY A 40 6.46 -4.00 1.74
C GLY A 40 7.70 -3.31 2.33
N PRO A 41 7.89 -1.99 2.11
CA PRO A 41 9.08 -1.25 2.55
C PRO A 41 9.35 -1.30 4.05
N LYS A 42 8.35 -1.62 4.85
CA LYS A 42 8.48 -1.81 6.30
C LYS A 42 9.43 -2.99 6.64
N ALA A 43 9.61 -3.93 5.73
CA ALA A 43 10.65 -4.97 5.84
C ALA A 43 12.07 -4.40 5.82
N TYR A 44 12.25 -3.20 5.29
CA TYR A 44 13.52 -2.47 5.23
C TYR A 44 13.67 -1.39 6.29
N GLY A 45 12.79 -1.36 7.28
CA GLY A 45 12.84 -0.40 8.37
C GLY A 45 12.27 0.99 8.04
N ALA A 46 11.45 1.13 7.00
CA ALA A 46 10.86 2.42 6.60
C ALA A 46 10.06 3.13 7.69
N MET A 47 9.66 2.42 8.77
CA MET A 47 8.98 2.99 9.93
C MET A 47 9.92 3.35 11.09
N VAL A 48 11.18 2.95 11.01
CA VAL A 48 12.17 3.13 12.10
C VAL A 48 13.10 4.31 11.81
N GLY A 49 13.39 4.53 10.54
CA GLY A 49 14.29 5.61 10.12
C GLY A 49 14.60 5.56 8.62
N PRO A 50 15.59 6.33 8.17
CA PRO A 50 16.03 6.31 6.79
C PRO A 50 16.50 4.90 6.39
N MET A 51 15.91 4.36 5.34
CA MET A 51 16.32 3.07 4.81
C MET A 51 17.38 3.24 3.71
N ARG A 52 18.16 2.19 3.47
CA ARG A 52 19.11 2.16 2.36
C ARG A 52 18.37 2.24 1.02
N VAL A 53 18.86 3.06 0.12
CA VAL A 53 18.37 3.17 -1.27
C VAL A 53 19.53 2.83 -2.22
N PRO A 54 19.32 1.93 -3.16
CA PRO A 54 18.17 1.04 -3.31
C PRO A 54 18.11 -0.03 -2.20
N ALA A 55 16.90 -0.38 -1.78
CA ALA A 55 16.67 -1.52 -0.91
C ALA A 55 16.91 -2.83 -1.70
N ARG A 56 17.54 -3.81 -1.05
CA ARG A 56 17.85 -5.09 -1.68
C ARG A 56 17.22 -6.24 -0.90
N GLU A 57 16.66 -7.20 -1.60
CA GLU A 57 15.93 -8.33 -1.01
C GLU A 57 16.79 -9.17 -0.08
N ASN A 58 18.08 -9.30 -0.39
CA ASN A 58 19.06 -10.07 0.37
C ASN A 58 19.79 -9.28 1.47
N GLN A 59 19.38 -8.01 1.72
CA GLN A 59 19.98 -7.25 2.84
C GLN A 59 19.55 -7.83 4.20
N PRO A 60 20.37 -7.70 5.25
CA PRO A 60 19.99 -8.11 6.59
C PRO A 60 18.68 -7.44 7.04
N ARG A 61 17.87 -8.18 7.79
CA ARG A 61 16.67 -7.62 8.43
C ARG A 61 17.04 -6.48 9.35
N VAL A 62 16.24 -5.41 9.32
CA VAL A 62 16.33 -4.35 10.33
C VAL A 62 15.61 -4.83 11.58
N GLU A 63 16.32 -4.85 12.70
CA GLU A 63 15.75 -5.29 13.98
C GLU A 63 14.75 -4.26 14.51
N HIS A 64 13.49 -4.58 14.43
CA HIS A 64 12.39 -3.85 15.03
C HIS A 64 11.16 -4.75 15.14
N PRO A 65 10.24 -4.49 16.08
CA PRO A 65 8.98 -5.21 16.17
C PRO A 65 8.18 -5.08 14.88
N ASN A 66 7.93 -6.21 14.20
CA ASN A 66 7.25 -6.21 12.91
C ASN A 66 6.59 -7.58 12.67
N PHE A 67 5.29 -7.58 12.39
CA PHE A 67 4.59 -8.83 12.14
C PHE A 67 5.04 -9.52 10.83
N TYR A 68 5.65 -8.81 9.88
CA TYR A 68 6.24 -9.42 8.68
C TYR A 68 7.25 -10.50 9.04
N TRP A 69 8.07 -10.26 10.08
CA TRP A 69 9.07 -11.25 10.50
C TRP A 69 8.42 -12.49 11.11
N VAL A 70 7.40 -12.30 11.94
CA VAL A 70 6.65 -13.42 12.52
C VAL A 70 5.98 -14.26 11.43
N GLN A 71 5.37 -13.61 10.45
CA GLN A 71 4.72 -14.28 9.33
C GLN A 71 5.74 -14.99 8.42
N GLU A 72 6.83 -14.34 8.07
CA GLU A 72 7.85 -14.89 7.20
C GLU A 72 8.55 -16.08 7.86
N ASP A 73 8.93 -15.98 9.13
CA ASP A 73 9.60 -17.04 9.86
C ASP A 73 8.70 -18.27 9.99
N PHE A 74 7.44 -18.06 10.36
CA PHE A 74 6.45 -19.13 10.38
C PHE A 74 6.28 -19.79 9.00
N LEU A 75 6.06 -18.99 7.95
CA LEU A 75 5.84 -19.49 6.60
C LEU A 75 7.03 -20.31 6.09
N ARG A 76 8.25 -19.79 6.26
CA ARG A 76 9.47 -20.46 5.83
C ARG A 76 9.71 -21.77 6.60
N ASP A 77 9.41 -21.80 7.89
CA ASP A 77 9.57 -23.01 8.69
C ASP A 77 8.49 -24.04 8.37
N HIS A 78 7.25 -23.62 8.29
CA HIS A 78 6.12 -24.49 7.97
C HIS A 78 6.28 -25.14 6.58
N ALA A 79 6.72 -24.37 5.57
CA ALA A 79 6.92 -24.88 4.21
C ALA A 79 8.00 -25.97 4.11
N LYS A 80 8.98 -26.02 5.02
CA LYS A 80 10.00 -27.11 5.03
C LYS A 80 9.40 -28.50 5.25
N HIS A 81 8.22 -28.55 5.82
CA HIS A 81 7.53 -29.80 6.21
C HIS A 81 6.27 -30.04 5.38
N GLN A 82 6.11 -29.35 4.26
CA GLN A 82 4.92 -29.39 3.41
C GLN A 82 5.33 -29.45 1.93
N ASP A 83 4.39 -29.82 1.08
CA ASP A 83 4.59 -29.98 -0.37
C ASP A 83 4.19 -28.73 -1.18
N TYR A 84 4.25 -27.54 -0.60
CA TYR A 84 3.99 -26.29 -1.31
C TYR A 84 5.21 -25.37 -1.35
N SER A 85 5.34 -24.60 -2.40
CA SER A 85 6.39 -23.58 -2.54
C SER A 85 5.93 -22.23 -1.97
N ILE A 86 6.89 -21.35 -1.72
CA ILE A 86 6.63 -20.00 -1.19
C ILE A 86 7.35 -18.94 -2.02
N THR A 87 6.77 -17.76 -2.11
CA THR A 87 7.43 -16.53 -2.61
C THR A 87 7.04 -15.35 -1.73
N ILE A 88 7.96 -14.44 -1.48
CA ILE A 88 7.69 -13.19 -0.78
C ILE A 88 7.77 -12.04 -1.77
N LEU A 89 6.71 -11.26 -1.90
CA LEU A 89 6.69 -10.04 -2.70
C LEU A 89 6.64 -8.83 -1.79
N ARG A 90 7.47 -7.85 -2.08
CA ARG A 90 7.55 -6.57 -1.36
C ARG A 90 7.15 -5.41 -2.26
N PRO A 91 5.84 -5.28 -2.58
CA PRO A 91 5.36 -4.13 -3.32
C PRO A 91 5.61 -2.85 -2.53
N GLN A 92 5.94 -1.78 -3.24
CA GLN A 92 6.04 -0.44 -2.66
C GLN A 92 4.63 0.10 -2.35
N MET A 93 4.30 1.27 -2.83
CA MET A 93 2.97 1.84 -2.69
C MET A 93 2.04 1.22 -3.73
N ILE A 94 1.13 0.37 -3.29
CA ILE A 94 0.14 -0.22 -4.20
C ILE A 94 -0.92 0.83 -4.52
N VAL A 95 -1.16 1.05 -5.82
CA VAL A 95 -2.17 1.95 -6.34
C VAL A 95 -3.08 1.23 -7.33
N GLY A 96 -4.34 1.65 -7.39
CA GLY A 96 -5.28 1.10 -8.37
C GLY A 96 -6.74 1.25 -7.95
N PRO A 97 -7.68 0.85 -8.82
CA PRO A 97 -9.10 0.88 -8.50
C PRO A 97 -9.39 -0.07 -7.33
N ASN A 98 -10.00 0.47 -6.29
CA ASN A 98 -10.34 -0.30 -5.10
C ASN A 98 -11.48 0.36 -4.33
N HIS A 99 -12.32 -0.44 -3.68
CA HIS A 99 -13.39 0.01 -2.81
C HIS A 99 -13.05 -0.27 -1.34
N GLY A 100 -13.20 0.75 -0.48
CA GLY A 100 -13.10 0.60 0.97
C GLY A 100 -11.69 0.31 1.52
N VAL A 101 -10.63 0.61 0.77
CA VAL A 101 -9.25 0.44 1.24
C VAL A 101 -8.71 1.76 1.77
N VAL A 102 -8.35 1.76 3.03
CA VAL A 102 -7.92 2.94 3.80
C VAL A 102 -6.56 3.51 3.36
N MET A 103 -5.71 2.71 2.70
CA MET A 103 -4.35 3.10 2.32
C MET A 103 -4.17 3.26 0.81
N ASN A 104 -5.22 3.69 0.10
CA ASN A 104 -5.17 3.97 -1.32
C ASN A 104 -5.11 5.49 -1.53
N LEU A 105 -3.99 6.04 -1.96
CA LEU A 105 -3.77 7.48 -2.10
C LEU A 105 -4.53 8.15 -3.26
N PRO A 106 -4.72 7.52 -4.44
CA PRO A 106 -5.44 8.17 -5.55
C PRO A 106 -6.82 8.69 -5.18
N PRO A 107 -7.68 8.00 -4.44
CA PRO A 107 -8.96 8.55 -3.97
C PRO A 107 -8.79 9.80 -3.09
N VAL A 108 -7.80 9.84 -2.22
CA VAL A 108 -7.53 11.01 -1.36
C VAL A 108 -7.19 12.25 -2.21
N VAL A 109 -6.34 12.07 -3.22
CA VAL A 109 -5.99 13.14 -4.17
C VAL A 109 -7.20 13.56 -4.98
N GLY A 110 -8.02 12.59 -5.43
CA GLY A 110 -9.26 12.86 -6.18
C GLY A 110 -10.27 13.66 -5.36
N VAL A 111 -10.50 13.30 -4.11
CA VAL A 111 -11.39 14.06 -3.19
C VAL A 111 -10.86 15.48 -2.97
N TYR A 112 -9.56 15.62 -2.69
CA TYR A 112 -8.94 16.93 -2.53
C TYR A 112 -9.13 17.80 -3.79
N ALA A 113 -8.86 17.27 -4.97
CA ALA A 113 -9.04 17.97 -6.24
C ALA A 113 -10.50 18.36 -6.51
N ALA A 114 -11.45 17.45 -6.24
CA ALA A 114 -12.88 17.72 -6.41
C ALA A 114 -13.39 18.84 -5.50
N LEU A 115 -12.93 18.87 -4.26
CA LEU A 115 -13.26 19.93 -3.31
C LEU A 115 -12.68 21.29 -3.76
N ARG A 116 -11.39 21.31 -4.18
CA ARG A 116 -10.74 22.50 -4.72
C ARG A 116 -11.50 23.04 -5.93
N HIS A 117 -11.83 22.16 -6.86
CA HIS A 117 -12.58 22.52 -8.07
C HIS A 117 -13.97 23.10 -7.73
N ALA A 118 -14.69 22.48 -6.79
CA ALA A 118 -16.02 22.96 -6.37
C ALA A 118 -15.97 24.33 -5.70
N GLU A 119 -14.86 24.68 -5.06
CA GLU A 119 -14.60 26.02 -4.49
C GLU A 119 -14.08 27.02 -5.53
N GLY A 120 -13.89 26.61 -6.79
CA GLY A 120 -13.30 27.46 -7.84
C GLY A 120 -11.81 27.72 -7.65
N LEU A 121 -11.13 26.88 -6.89
CA LEU A 121 -9.70 26.97 -6.57
C LEU A 121 -8.86 26.05 -7.47
N PRO A 122 -7.62 26.43 -7.81
CA PRO A 122 -6.72 25.56 -8.54
C PRO A 122 -6.21 24.41 -7.65
N LEU A 123 -5.72 23.34 -8.25
CA LEU A 123 -5.11 22.21 -7.55
C LEU A 123 -3.69 22.57 -7.11
N SER A 124 -3.56 23.14 -5.93
CA SER A 124 -2.29 23.48 -5.31
C SER A 124 -1.62 22.24 -4.72
N PHE A 125 -0.27 22.13 -4.84
CA PHE A 125 0.48 21.08 -4.15
C PHE A 125 0.45 21.36 -2.64
N PRO A 126 -0.03 20.39 -1.81
CA PRO A 126 -0.26 20.64 -0.39
C PRO A 126 1.02 20.61 0.46
N GLY A 127 2.19 20.49 -0.18
CA GLY A 127 3.46 20.38 0.53
C GLY A 127 3.78 18.97 1.01
N GLY A 128 4.66 18.88 1.97
CA GLY A 128 5.19 17.63 2.49
C GLY A 128 6.67 17.43 2.19
N VAL A 129 7.23 16.30 2.65
CA VAL A 129 8.63 15.99 2.38
C VAL A 129 8.78 15.55 0.92
N ASP A 130 9.57 16.29 0.17
CA ASP A 130 9.94 15.90 -1.19
C ASP A 130 10.96 14.76 -1.15
N ARG A 131 10.54 13.59 -1.60
CA ARG A 131 11.33 12.36 -1.59
C ARG A 131 11.01 11.48 -2.78
N ALA A 132 12.00 10.73 -3.22
CA ALA A 132 11.82 9.71 -4.22
C ALA A 132 10.87 8.61 -3.73
N MET A 133 9.90 8.28 -4.54
CA MET A 133 8.87 7.27 -4.30
C MET A 133 8.81 6.32 -5.49
N GLU A 134 8.31 5.13 -5.24
CA GLU A 134 7.93 4.16 -6.26
C GLU A 134 6.51 3.69 -5.98
N ALA A 135 5.78 3.35 -7.03
CA ALA A 135 4.45 2.79 -6.93
C ALA A 135 4.36 1.49 -7.73
N VAL A 136 3.34 0.71 -7.44
CA VAL A 136 3.01 -0.49 -8.19
C VAL A 136 1.51 -0.56 -8.43
N ASP A 137 1.13 -0.82 -9.67
CA ASP A 137 -0.26 -1.06 -10.04
C ASP A 137 -0.74 -2.37 -9.40
N VAL A 138 -1.93 -2.36 -8.80
CA VAL A 138 -2.52 -3.54 -8.14
C VAL A 138 -2.66 -4.73 -9.10
N ARG A 139 -2.85 -4.48 -10.41
CA ARG A 139 -2.90 -5.53 -11.44
C ARG A 139 -1.55 -6.21 -11.60
N LEU A 140 -0.45 -5.43 -11.61
CA LEU A 140 0.89 -5.99 -11.65
C LEU A 140 1.19 -6.82 -10.39
N VAL A 141 0.66 -6.44 -9.23
CA VAL A 141 0.76 -7.27 -8.01
C VAL A 141 0.06 -8.62 -8.22
N GLY A 142 -1.14 -8.61 -8.80
CA GLY A 142 -1.87 -9.83 -9.15
C GLY A 142 -1.11 -10.72 -10.14
N ASP A 143 -0.60 -10.12 -11.21
CA ASP A 143 0.20 -10.82 -12.24
C ASP A 143 1.49 -11.41 -11.63
N ALA A 144 2.15 -10.69 -10.74
CA ALA A 144 3.34 -11.17 -10.05
C ALA A 144 3.03 -12.34 -9.10
N CYS A 145 1.89 -12.32 -8.41
CA CYS A 145 1.44 -13.46 -7.60
C CYS A 145 1.19 -14.70 -8.47
N LEU A 146 0.50 -14.52 -9.61
CA LEU A 146 0.25 -15.61 -10.55
C LEU A 146 1.56 -16.15 -11.14
N TRP A 147 2.46 -15.25 -11.56
CA TRP A 147 3.79 -15.62 -12.06
C TRP A 147 4.58 -16.43 -11.01
N ALA A 148 4.60 -15.98 -9.75
CA ALA A 148 5.28 -16.65 -8.67
C ALA A 148 4.74 -18.09 -8.44
N ALA A 149 3.42 -18.24 -8.54
CA ALA A 149 2.77 -19.54 -8.31
C ALA A 149 3.11 -20.61 -9.36
N VAL A 150 3.48 -20.22 -10.59
CA VAL A 150 3.69 -21.15 -11.70
C VAL A 150 5.16 -21.25 -12.16
N ASN A 151 6.06 -20.45 -11.59
CA ASN A 151 7.46 -20.41 -12.01
C ASN A 151 8.39 -20.91 -10.90
N LYS A 152 9.11 -21.98 -11.19
CA LYS A 152 10.07 -22.60 -10.24
C LYS A 152 11.18 -21.64 -9.79
N CYS A 153 11.56 -20.67 -10.63
CA CYS A 153 12.58 -19.67 -10.25
C CYS A 153 12.12 -18.72 -9.14
N ALA A 154 10.83 -18.70 -8.82
CA ALA A 154 10.29 -17.90 -7.74
C ALA A 154 10.23 -18.63 -6.39
N GLU A 155 10.44 -19.97 -6.40
CA GLU A 155 10.33 -20.78 -5.20
C GLU A 155 11.40 -20.41 -4.16
N GLY A 156 10.94 -20.04 -2.96
CA GLY A 156 11.80 -19.64 -1.84
C GLY A 156 12.33 -18.21 -1.91
N GLU A 157 12.13 -17.53 -3.03
CA GLU A 157 12.69 -16.21 -3.31
C GLU A 157 11.89 -15.06 -2.71
N THR A 158 12.54 -13.90 -2.66
CA THR A 158 11.93 -12.63 -2.27
C THR A 158 12.19 -11.58 -3.36
N TYR A 159 11.16 -10.84 -3.75
CA TYR A 159 11.26 -9.81 -4.78
C TYR A 159 10.69 -8.49 -4.31
N ASN A 160 11.40 -7.39 -4.57
CA ASN A 160 10.81 -6.07 -4.61
C ASN A 160 9.91 -5.95 -5.84
N LEU A 161 8.78 -5.28 -5.70
CA LEU A 161 7.83 -5.14 -6.79
C LEU A 161 7.43 -3.68 -6.95
N THR A 162 7.70 -3.13 -8.13
CA THR A 162 7.39 -1.74 -8.51
C THR A 162 7.05 -1.67 -10.00
N ASN A 163 6.45 -0.58 -10.45
CA ASN A 163 6.30 -0.32 -11.89
C ASN A 163 7.64 0.00 -12.59
N GLY A 164 8.70 0.25 -11.81
CA GLY A 164 10.03 0.57 -12.34
C GLY A 164 10.29 2.06 -12.52
N GLU A 165 9.34 2.92 -12.19
CA GLU A 165 9.46 4.38 -12.27
C GLU A 165 9.63 4.99 -10.88
N VAL A 166 10.51 5.97 -10.80
CA VAL A 166 10.74 6.76 -9.58
C VAL A 166 10.14 8.14 -9.79
N PHE A 167 9.39 8.63 -8.82
CA PHE A 167 8.76 9.94 -8.86
C PHE A 167 8.82 10.63 -7.49
N SER A 168 8.57 11.93 -7.46
CA SER A 168 8.13 12.63 -6.25
C SER A 168 6.68 13.10 -6.42
N TRP A 169 5.97 13.31 -5.32
CA TRP A 169 4.61 13.85 -5.40
C TRP A 169 4.59 15.23 -6.04
N ARG A 170 5.61 16.04 -5.78
CA ARG A 170 5.73 17.37 -6.38
C ARG A 170 5.87 17.28 -7.90
N ASP A 171 6.71 16.37 -8.42
CA ASP A 171 6.91 16.19 -9.86
C ASP A 171 5.66 15.62 -10.54
N MET A 172 4.91 14.77 -9.85
CA MET A 172 3.66 14.19 -10.36
C MET A 172 2.49 15.17 -10.34
N TRP A 173 2.54 16.22 -9.53
CA TRP A 173 1.39 17.10 -9.30
C TRP A 173 0.86 17.78 -10.56
N PRO A 174 1.70 18.31 -11.47
CA PRO A 174 1.23 18.87 -12.75
C PRO A 174 0.52 17.82 -13.63
N ALA A 175 1.02 16.59 -13.68
CA ALA A 175 0.40 15.51 -14.44
C ALA A 175 -0.96 15.09 -13.84
N ILE A 176 -1.08 15.08 -12.52
CA ILE A 176 -2.33 14.84 -11.80
C ILE A 176 -3.35 15.93 -12.11
N ALA A 177 -2.96 17.20 -12.03
CA ALA A 177 -3.84 18.33 -12.34
C ALA A 177 -4.36 18.25 -13.78
N LEU A 178 -3.47 17.95 -14.72
CA LEU A 178 -3.83 17.74 -16.13
C LEU A 178 -4.80 16.56 -16.32
N ALA A 179 -4.54 15.42 -15.66
CA ALA A 179 -5.38 14.24 -15.77
C ALA A 179 -6.79 14.42 -15.18
N LEU A 180 -6.92 15.30 -14.18
CA LEU A 180 -8.18 15.64 -13.53
C LEU A 180 -8.89 16.84 -14.17
N ASP A 181 -8.29 17.45 -15.20
CA ASP A 181 -8.79 18.67 -15.86
C ASP A 181 -9.05 19.83 -14.87
N VAL A 182 -8.13 20.02 -13.92
CA VAL A 182 -8.18 21.09 -12.92
C VAL A 182 -6.97 22.00 -13.10
N PRO A 183 -7.12 23.33 -13.05
CA PRO A 183 -5.98 24.24 -13.14
C PRO A 183 -4.94 23.95 -12.06
N LEU A 184 -3.67 23.92 -12.44
CA LEU A 184 -2.56 23.80 -11.50
C LEU A 184 -2.38 25.12 -10.76
N GLY A 185 -2.31 25.06 -9.42
CA GLY A 185 -2.01 26.20 -8.54
C GLY A 185 -0.55 26.27 -8.12
N GLU A 186 -0.19 27.36 -7.47
CA GLU A 186 1.07 27.44 -6.74
C GLU A 186 1.03 26.54 -5.50
N ASP A 187 2.20 26.22 -4.97
CA ASP A 187 2.31 25.41 -3.75
C ASP A 187 1.58 26.09 -2.58
N GLU A 188 0.77 25.32 -1.89
CA GLU A 188 -0.02 25.79 -0.73
C GLU A 188 0.13 24.76 0.40
N PRO A 189 1.16 24.88 1.25
CA PRO A 189 1.37 23.93 2.34
C PRO A 189 0.19 23.88 3.30
N LEU A 190 -0.50 22.73 3.34
CA LEU A 190 -1.66 22.48 4.19
C LEU A 190 -1.79 21.01 4.57
N SER A 191 -2.56 20.72 5.60
CA SER A 191 -2.99 19.37 5.93
C SER A 191 -4.18 18.98 5.05
N VAL A 192 -3.97 18.07 4.08
CA VAL A 192 -5.05 17.56 3.22
C VAL A 192 -6.15 16.91 4.07
N ALA A 193 -5.78 16.18 5.12
CA ALA A 193 -6.76 15.56 6.01
C ALA A 193 -7.66 16.61 6.68
N GLU A 194 -7.08 17.67 7.25
CA GLU A 194 -7.87 18.73 7.87
C GLU A 194 -8.70 19.51 6.85
N TYR A 195 -8.12 19.80 5.68
CA TYR A 195 -8.82 20.47 4.58
C TYR A 195 -10.07 19.71 4.16
N VAL A 196 -9.94 18.40 3.96
CA VAL A 196 -11.02 17.50 3.54
C VAL A 196 -12.07 17.37 4.64
N MET A 197 -11.66 17.11 5.88
CA MET A 197 -12.58 16.93 7.02
C MET A 197 -13.46 18.16 7.32
N GLN A 198 -12.97 19.34 7.04
CA GLN A 198 -13.73 20.60 7.21
C GLN A 198 -14.78 20.84 6.12
N ARG A 199 -14.85 19.97 5.09
CA ARG A 199 -15.69 20.16 3.90
C ARG A 199 -16.67 19.01 3.65
N GLU A 200 -17.10 18.35 4.72
CA GLU A 200 -18.04 17.22 4.61
C GLU A 200 -19.32 17.62 3.86
N ASP A 201 -19.93 18.77 4.19
CA ASP A 201 -21.18 19.21 3.53
C ASP A 201 -20.98 19.45 2.02
N LEU A 202 -19.83 20.07 1.65
CA LEU A 202 -19.48 20.27 0.24
C LEU A 202 -19.26 18.93 -0.46
N TRP A 203 -18.57 17.99 0.20
CA TRP A 203 -18.36 16.64 -0.34
C TRP A 203 -19.69 15.93 -0.56
N GLN A 204 -20.61 15.95 0.40
CA GLN A 204 -21.94 15.35 0.24
C GLN A 204 -22.72 15.97 -0.93
N SER A 205 -22.57 17.28 -1.17
CA SER A 205 -23.19 17.92 -2.32
C SER A 205 -22.60 17.45 -3.67
N ILE A 206 -21.30 17.15 -3.71
CA ILE A 206 -20.62 16.57 -4.88
C ILE A 206 -21.12 15.14 -5.10
N VAL A 207 -21.13 14.33 -4.05
CA VAL A 207 -21.64 12.93 -4.08
C VAL A 207 -23.05 12.89 -4.67
N ALA A 208 -23.97 13.71 -4.14
CA ALA A 208 -25.35 13.79 -4.61
C ALA A 208 -25.47 14.28 -6.06
N ARG A 209 -24.64 15.25 -6.47
CA ARG A 209 -24.68 15.81 -7.83
C ARG A 209 -24.22 14.82 -8.88
N HIS A 210 -23.24 13.99 -8.54
CA HIS A 210 -22.57 13.08 -9.46
C HIS A 210 -22.96 11.61 -9.27
N ASP A 211 -23.92 11.33 -8.38
CA ASP A 211 -24.40 9.98 -8.04
C ASP A 211 -23.24 9.01 -7.69
N LEU A 212 -22.34 9.49 -6.83
CA LEU A 212 -21.16 8.72 -6.45
C LEU A 212 -21.50 7.69 -5.37
N GLU A 213 -21.02 6.47 -5.54
CA GLU A 213 -20.99 5.45 -4.48
C GLU A 213 -19.82 5.77 -3.52
N ALA A 214 -19.98 6.80 -2.72
CA ALA A 214 -18.93 7.25 -1.81
C ALA A 214 -19.43 7.29 -0.36
N ASN A 215 -18.57 6.83 0.54
CA ASN A 215 -18.79 6.94 1.97
C ASN A 215 -18.60 8.39 2.43
N THR A 216 -19.00 8.68 3.66
CA THR A 216 -18.66 9.93 4.31
C THR A 216 -17.15 10.07 4.51
N LEU A 217 -16.64 11.30 4.60
CA LEU A 217 -15.20 11.56 4.79
C LEU A 217 -14.69 11.11 6.17
N HIS A 218 -15.58 10.76 7.09
CA HIS A 218 -15.26 10.28 8.45
C HIS A 218 -15.15 8.76 8.59
N GLN A 219 -15.23 8.01 7.51
CA GLN A 219 -15.04 6.55 7.46
C GLN A 219 -13.68 6.21 6.86
#